data_952048cc8a1f2cd8a124993410d82a48
#
_entry.id   952048cc8a1f2cd8a124993410d82a48
#
_cell.length_a   1.000
_cell.length_b   1.000
_cell.length_c   1.000
_cell.angle_alpha   90.00
_cell.angle_beta   90.00
_cell.angle_gamma   90.00
#
_symmetry.space_group_name_H-M   'P 1'
#
loop_
_entity.id
_entity.type
_entity.pdbx_description
1 polymer ?
#
loop_
_entity_poly.entity_id
_entity_poly.type
_entity_poly.pdbx_seq_one_letter_code
_entity_poly.pdbx_strand_id
1 'polypeptide(L)'
;MNIFRGEERNKMTNNDKVPELTNGEFDEFVKKGVVLIDFFAEWCMPCLMMASVIDEVSEKIGRKVKFGKVNVDDNQEIARKFNVSSIPNILIFKNGKIVENFIGAVSQEELEERLGEYI
;
A
#
# COMPACT_ATOMS: atom_id res chain seq x y z
N MET A 1 19.67 -16.21 -17.18
CA MET A 1 19.06 -16.15 -17.26
C MET A 1 18.41 -15.81 -17.13
N ASN A 2 18.68 -15.75 -16.87
CA ASN A 2 17.90 -15.47 -16.76
C ASN A 2 17.33 -15.05 -16.77
N ILE A 3 17.61 -15.01 -16.60
CA ILE A 3 17.00 -14.69 -16.68
C ILE A 3 16.36 -14.36 -16.64
N PHE A 4 16.56 -14.41 -16.44
CA PHE A 4 15.79 -14.13 -16.35
C PHE A 4 15.22 -14.12 -15.94
N ARG A 5 15.17 -14.19 -15.58
CA ARG A 5 14.73 -14.23 -15.27
C ARG A 5 13.95 -14.09 -14.64
N GLY A 6 13.90 -14.17 -14.35
CA GLY A 6 13.15 -13.94 -13.88
C GLY A 6 13.12 -13.40 -13.02
N GLU A 7 13.64 -13.02 -12.85
CA GLU A 7 13.70 -12.45 -12.27
C GLU A 7 13.54 -11.56 -12.23
N GLU A 8 13.70 -11.21 -12.73
CA GLU A 8 13.52 -10.39 -12.85
C GLU A 8 12.66 -9.98 -12.87
N ARG A 9 12.28 -10.37 -13.03
CA ARG A 9 11.48 -10.03 -13.02
C ARG A 9 10.92 -9.48 -12.34
N ASN A 10 11.03 -9.58 -11.90
CA ASN A 10 10.56 -9.08 -11.28
C ASN A 10 10.61 -8.26 -10.84
N LYS A 11 11.05 -7.83 -10.86
CA LYS A 11 11.06 -6.91 -10.47
C LYS A 11 10.51 -6.02 -10.83
N MET A 12 10.18 -6.07 -11.60
CA MET A 12 9.57 -5.32 -11.99
C MET A 12 8.89 -4.56 -11.34
N THR A 13 8.68 -4.42 -11.32
CA THR A 13 7.94 -3.81 -10.68
C THR A 13 7.88 -3.94 -9.43
N ASN A 14 8.20 -4.59 -9.10
CA ASN A 14 7.96 -4.72 -7.88
C ASN A 14 8.70 -3.94 -7.03
N ASN A 15 8.20 -3.33 -6.32
CA ASN A 15 8.79 -2.40 -5.47
C ASN A 15 9.08 -3.03 -4.16
N ASP A 16 10.32 -3.24 -3.91
CA ASP A 16 10.74 -3.84 -2.67
C ASP A 16 10.54 -2.93 -1.48
N LYS A 17 10.30 -1.65 -1.73
CA LYS A 17 10.12 -0.70 -0.64
C LYS A 17 8.73 -0.77 -0.03
N VAL A 18 7.81 -1.44 -0.69
CA VAL A 18 6.44 -1.55 -0.20
C VAL A 18 6.17 -3.03 0.00
N PRO A 19 6.41 -3.54 1.21
CA PRO A 19 6.23 -4.97 1.44
C PRO A 19 4.77 -5.37 1.38
N GLU A 20 4.54 -6.58 0.91
CA GLU A 20 3.21 -7.15 0.92
C GLU A 20 2.99 -7.85 2.25
N LEU A 21 1.91 -7.49 2.94
CA LEU A 21 1.65 -7.95 4.28
C LEU A 21 0.61 -9.06 4.29
N THR A 22 0.74 -9.96 5.26
CA THR A 22 -0.24 -11.02 5.47
C THR A 22 -1.03 -10.72 6.74
N ASN A 23 -2.06 -11.56 6.99
CA ASN A 23 -2.89 -11.40 8.17
C ASN A 23 -2.08 -11.35 9.46
N GLY A 24 -1.04 -12.16 9.57
CA GLY A 24 -0.26 -12.24 10.79
C GLY A 24 0.66 -11.07 11.03
N GLU A 25 0.93 -10.28 9.99
CA GLU A 25 1.88 -9.18 10.09
C GLU A 25 1.21 -7.82 10.25
N PHE A 26 -0.06 -7.75 9.87
CA PHE A 26 -0.71 -6.45 9.66
C PHE A 26 -0.80 -5.61 10.94
N ASP A 27 -1.29 -6.21 12.01
CA ASP A 27 -1.55 -5.45 13.24
C ASP A 27 -0.29 -4.80 13.77
N GLU A 28 0.80 -5.55 13.77
CA GLU A 28 2.07 -5.01 14.25
C GLU A 28 2.58 -3.91 13.33
N PHE A 29 2.38 -4.08 12.04
CA PHE A 29 2.90 -3.13 11.06
C PHE A 29 2.26 -1.75 11.21
N VAL A 30 0.96 -1.68 11.47
CA VAL A 30 0.26 -0.40 11.53
C VAL A 30 0.26 0.25 12.91
N LYS A 31 0.86 -0.40 13.89
CA LYS A 31 0.72 -0.05 15.29
C LYS A 31 1.30 1.30 15.66
N LYS A 32 2.41 1.68 15.05
CA LYS A 32 3.13 2.90 15.42
C LYS A 32 3.44 3.76 14.23
N GLY A 33 3.38 5.07 14.43
CA GLY A 33 3.77 6.04 13.42
C GLY A 33 2.73 6.18 12.34
N VAL A 34 3.14 6.81 11.25
CA VAL A 34 2.27 7.02 10.11
C VAL A 34 2.51 5.89 9.11
N VAL A 35 1.43 5.21 8.74
CA VAL A 35 1.51 4.03 7.88
C VAL A 35 0.45 4.12 6.80
N LEU A 36 0.87 3.91 5.56
CA LEU A 36 -0.05 3.85 4.43
C LEU A 36 -0.19 2.40 4.01
N ILE A 37 -1.43 1.94 3.87
CA ILE A 37 -1.71 0.57 3.43
C ILE A 37 -2.52 0.62 2.14
N ASP A 38 -2.03 -0.07 1.13
CA ASP A 38 -2.64 -0.16 -0.20
C ASP A 38 -3.31 -1.53 -0.34
N PHE A 39 -4.65 -1.54 -0.37
CA PHE A 39 -5.39 -2.77 -0.61
C PHE A 39 -5.59 -2.95 -2.10
N PHE A 40 -5.17 -4.09 -2.62
CA PHE A 40 -5.13 -4.31 -4.06
C PHE A 40 -5.46 -5.77 -4.40
N ALA A 41 -5.61 -6.03 -5.70
CA ALA A 41 -5.67 -7.39 -6.23
C ALA A 41 -4.89 -7.41 -7.54
N GLU A 42 -4.40 -8.58 -7.92
CA GLU A 42 -3.55 -8.68 -9.10
C GLU A 42 -4.31 -8.42 -10.40
N TRP A 43 -5.59 -8.70 -10.41
CA TRP A 43 -6.43 -8.52 -11.60
C TRP A 43 -6.95 -7.08 -11.74
N CYS A 44 -6.63 -6.22 -10.82
CA CYS A 44 -7.21 -4.88 -10.73
C CYS A 44 -6.29 -3.88 -11.46
N MET A 45 -6.72 -3.44 -12.64
CA MET A 45 -5.91 -2.50 -13.42
C MET A 45 -5.68 -1.17 -12.72
N PRO A 46 -6.71 -0.53 -12.13
CA PRO A 46 -6.44 0.71 -11.41
C PRO A 46 -5.46 0.53 -10.25
N CYS A 47 -5.43 -0.67 -9.66
CA CYS A 47 -4.47 -0.95 -8.59
C CYS A 47 -3.04 -0.93 -9.11
N LEU A 48 -2.82 -1.41 -10.33
CA LEU A 48 -1.50 -1.37 -10.92
C LEU A 48 -1.02 0.06 -11.12
N MET A 49 -1.92 0.92 -11.55
CA MET A 49 -1.58 2.33 -11.72
C MET A 49 -1.26 2.98 -10.38
N MET A 50 -2.03 2.63 -9.36
CA MET A 50 -1.78 3.17 -8.02
C MET A 50 -0.45 2.71 -7.45
N ALA A 51 -0.03 1.49 -7.81
CA ALA A 51 1.26 1.01 -7.33
C ALA A 51 2.40 1.95 -7.73
N SER A 52 2.36 2.44 -8.97
CA SER A 52 3.39 3.40 -9.41
C SER A 52 3.32 4.70 -8.64
N VAL A 53 2.12 5.19 -8.39
CA VAL A 53 1.94 6.43 -7.62
C VAL A 53 2.51 6.24 -6.21
N ILE A 54 2.19 5.13 -5.58
CA ILE A 54 2.63 4.87 -4.23
C ILE A 54 4.14 4.70 -4.16
N ASP A 55 4.73 4.08 -5.18
CA ASP A 55 6.19 3.97 -5.25
C ASP A 55 6.84 5.35 -5.25
N GLU A 56 6.30 6.25 -6.07
CA GLU A 56 6.84 7.61 -6.15
C GLU A 56 6.70 8.34 -4.82
N VAL A 57 5.55 8.21 -4.19
CA VAL A 57 5.30 8.86 -2.91
C VAL A 57 6.26 8.31 -1.85
N SER A 58 6.46 6.99 -1.83
CA SER A 58 7.32 6.39 -0.84
C SER A 58 8.76 6.85 -0.99
N GLU A 59 9.20 7.06 -2.24
CA GLU A 59 10.55 7.55 -2.46
C GLU A 59 10.72 8.99 -1.98
N LYS A 60 9.72 9.81 -2.24
CA LYS A 60 9.81 11.21 -1.84
C LYS A 60 9.73 11.41 -0.34
N ILE A 61 8.83 10.68 0.30
CA ILE A 61 8.60 10.88 1.73
C ILE A 61 9.65 10.15 2.58
N GLY A 62 10.12 9.01 2.08
CA GLY A 62 11.16 8.28 2.78
C GLY A 62 10.65 7.64 4.06
N ARG A 63 11.48 7.66 5.08
CA ARG A 63 11.21 6.91 6.30
C ARG A 63 10.19 7.53 7.23
N LYS A 64 9.71 8.69 6.89
CA LYS A 64 8.71 9.35 7.73
C LYS A 64 7.38 8.60 7.73
N VAL A 65 7.16 7.77 6.72
CA VAL A 65 5.93 6.98 6.60
C VAL A 65 6.33 5.57 6.23
N LYS A 66 5.69 4.59 6.85
CA LYS A 66 5.85 3.20 6.44
C LYS A 66 4.79 2.90 5.39
N PHE A 67 5.18 2.15 4.36
CA PHE A 67 4.27 1.78 3.28
C PHE A 67 4.15 0.27 3.23
N GLY A 68 2.92 -0.21 3.14
CA GLY A 68 2.67 -1.64 2.98
C GLY A 68 1.50 -1.85 2.07
N LYS A 69 1.34 -3.08 1.57
CA LYS A 69 0.21 -3.40 0.71
C LYS A 69 -0.37 -4.75 1.09
N VAL A 70 -1.65 -4.93 0.83
CA VAL A 70 -2.38 -6.13 1.19
C VAL A 70 -3.16 -6.61 -0.02
N ASN A 71 -2.90 -7.85 -0.43
CA ASN A 71 -3.66 -8.49 -1.49
C ASN A 71 -4.97 -8.97 -0.89
N VAL A 72 -6.10 -8.40 -1.33
CA VAL A 72 -7.39 -8.71 -0.70
C VAL A 72 -7.84 -10.12 -0.98
N ASP A 73 -7.41 -10.72 -2.08
CA ASP A 73 -7.80 -12.09 -2.39
C ASP A 73 -7.14 -13.08 -1.43
N ASP A 74 -5.92 -12.78 -1.02
CA ASP A 74 -5.16 -13.65 -0.14
C ASP A 74 -5.40 -13.35 1.33
N ASN A 75 -5.95 -12.19 1.65
CA ASN A 75 -6.10 -11.73 3.02
C ASN A 75 -7.48 -11.17 3.24
N GLN A 76 -8.49 -12.00 3.02
CA GLN A 76 -9.87 -11.57 3.09
C GLN A 76 -10.28 -11.13 4.48
N GLU A 77 -9.65 -11.70 5.49
CA GLU A 77 -9.95 -11.36 6.86
C GLU A 77 -9.64 -9.90 7.15
N ILE A 78 -8.48 -9.43 6.73
CA ILE A 78 -8.12 -8.02 6.90
C ILE A 78 -9.07 -7.13 6.13
N ALA A 79 -9.36 -7.51 4.88
CA ALA A 79 -10.23 -6.69 4.05
C ALA A 79 -11.60 -6.52 4.70
N ARG A 80 -12.14 -7.60 5.26
CA ARG A 80 -13.44 -7.53 5.93
C ARG A 80 -13.37 -6.68 7.19
N LYS A 81 -12.28 -6.80 7.93
CA LYS A 81 -12.13 -6.05 9.18
C LYS A 81 -12.23 -4.55 8.95
N PHE A 82 -11.70 -4.08 7.82
CA PHE A 82 -11.70 -2.65 7.52
C PHE A 82 -12.74 -2.27 6.48
N ASN A 83 -13.68 -3.18 6.18
CA ASN A 83 -14.78 -2.92 5.25
C ASN A 83 -14.28 -2.51 3.87
N VAL A 84 -13.23 -3.16 3.40
CA VAL A 84 -12.69 -2.90 2.08
C VAL A 84 -13.52 -3.68 1.07
N SER A 85 -14.42 -2.99 0.38
CA SER A 85 -15.29 -3.62 -0.63
C SER A 85 -14.96 -3.18 -2.04
N SER A 86 -14.17 -2.14 -2.19
CA SER A 86 -13.74 -1.65 -3.51
C SER A 86 -12.24 -1.46 -3.47
N ILE A 87 -11.58 -1.71 -4.58
CA ILE A 87 -10.13 -1.54 -4.70
C ILE A 87 -9.82 -0.75 -5.96
N PRO A 88 -8.74 0.03 -5.97
CA PRO A 88 -7.78 0.21 -4.88
C PRO A 88 -8.41 0.94 -3.71
N ASN A 89 -7.95 0.62 -2.51
CA ASN A 89 -8.43 1.27 -1.30
C ASN A 89 -7.20 1.55 -0.44
N ILE A 90 -6.99 2.82 -0.10
CA ILE A 90 -5.81 3.22 0.63
C ILE A 90 -6.21 3.72 1.99
N LEU A 91 -5.64 3.12 3.02
CA LEU A 91 -5.86 3.56 4.39
C LEU A 91 -4.59 4.17 4.92
N ILE A 92 -4.73 5.28 5.64
CA ILE A 92 -3.61 5.86 6.36
C ILE A 92 -3.88 5.71 7.85
N PHE A 93 -2.92 5.13 8.54
CA PHE A 93 -2.98 4.92 9.98
C PHE A 93 -2.00 5.87 10.67
N LYS A 94 -2.37 6.31 11.84
CA LYS A 94 -1.43 7.01 12.72
C LYS A 94 -1.55 6.38 14.10
N ASN A 95 -0.45 5.74 14.54
CA ASN A 95 -0.39 5.04 15.82
C ASN A 95 -1.56 4.08 16.01
N GLY A 96 -1.82 3.31 14.96
CA GLY A 96 -2.82 2.25 14.98
C GLY A 96 -4.23 2.67 14.66
N LYS A 97 -4.47 3.97 14.45
CA LYS A 97 -5.81 4.46 14.16
C LYS A 97 -5.90 4.96 12.73
N ILE A 98 -7.02 4.67 12.08
CA ILE A 98 -7.24 5.13 10.70
C ILE A 98 -7.54 6.63 10.74
N VAL A 99 -6.76 7.38 9.98
CA VAL A 99 -6.95 8.82 9.88
C VAL A 99 -7.40 9.27 8.49
N GLU A 100 -7.18 8.43 7.46
CA GLU A 100 -7.64 8.73 6.09
C GLU A 100 -8.01 7.45 5.38
N ASN A 101 -8.98 7.56 4.47
CA ASN A 101 -9.40 6.44 3.65
C ASN A 101 -9.70 6.96 2.25
N PHE A 102 -8.95 6.46 1.26
CA PHE A 102 -9.19 6.81 -0.14
C PHE A 102 -9.72 5.59 -0.86
N ILE A 103 -10.92 5.70 -1.44
CA ILE A 103 -11.51 4.62 -2.21
C ILE A 103 -11.36 4.99 -3.68
N GLY A 104 -10.68 4.13 -4.45
CA GLY A 104 -10.39 4.41 -5.83
C GLY A 104 -9.04 5.07 -5.98
N ALA A 105 -8.77 5.54 -7.20
CA ALA A 105 -7.47 6.15 -7.51
C ALA A 105 -7.37 7.53 -6.87
N VAL A 106 -6.17 7.87 -6.47
CA VAL A 106 -5.89 9.18 -5.89
C VAL A 106 -4.56 9.65 -6.47
N SER A 107 -4.42 10.95 -6.67
CA SER A 107 -3.22 11.49 -7.30
C SER A 107 -2.05 11.49 -6.32
N GLN A 108 -0.85 11.52 -6.90
CA GLN A 108 0.35 11.60 -6.09
C GLN A 108 0.35 12.85 -5.22
N GLU A 109 -0.07 13.97 -5.82
CA GLU A 109 -0.11 15.25 -5.10
C GLU A 109 -1.01 15.18 -3.87
N GLU A 110 -2.18 14.60 -4.06
CA GLU A 110 -3.13 14.53 -2.96
C GLU A 110 -2.62 13.62 -1.85
N LEU A 111 -2.02 12.49 -2.22
CA LEU A 111 -1.47 11.59 -1.23
C LEU A 111 -0.36 12.25 -0.43
N GLU A 112 0.53 12.95 -1.12
CA GLU A 112 1.63 13.63 -0.45
C GLU A 112 1.11 14.70 0.50
N GLU A 113 0.12 15.44 0.05
CA GLU A 113 -0.45 16.50 0.86
C GLU A 113 -1.09 15.95 2.13
N ARG A 114 -1.90 14.89 1.98
CA ARG A 114 -2.56 14.31 3.13
C ARG A 114 -1.59 13.66 4.10
N LEU A 115 -0.60 12.95 3.57
CA LEU A 115 0.41 12.36 4.43
C LEU A 115 1.17 13.43 5.19
N GLY A 116 1.44 14.55 4.53
CA GLY A 116 2.15 15.65 5.17
C GLY A 116 1.44 16.21 6.40
N GLU A 117 0.11 16.05 6.47
CA GLU A 117 -0.64 16.53 7.61
C GLU A 117 -0.39 15.69 8.87
N TYR A 118 0.13 14.49 8.72
CA TYR A 118 0.29 13.58 9.86
C TYR A 118 1.75 13.33 10.23
N ILE A 119 2.67 13.86 9.49
CA ILE A 119 4.10 13.64 9.74
C ILE A 119 4.68 14.62 10.76
#